data_616010326ef5409e937d49e0c944fcfc
#
_entry.id   616010326ef5409e937d49e0c944fcfc
#
_cell.length_a   1.000
_cell.length_b   1.000
_cell.length_c   1.000
_cell.angle_alpha   90.00
_cell.angle_beta   90.00
_cell.angle_gamma   90.00
#
_symmetry.space_group_name_H-M   'P 1'
#
loop_
_entity.id
_entity.type
_entity.pdbx_description
1 polymer ?
#
loop_
_entity_poly.entity_id
_entity_poly.type
_entity_poly.pdbx_seq_one_letter_code
_entity_poly.pdbx_strand_id
1 'polypeptide(L)'
;HWSFGKQFLSVEQAYKRGQMGLAYELVINSNPCIAYLMEENTLMMQVLVIAHACYGHNSFFKGNYLFRTWTDAESIVDYLVFARKYIAQCEERHGVHAVEQLLDACHALQNYGVDRYKRPSPISAEEEAKRQDEREAYLQTQVNMLWRTIPEPPAGVAPLPGSLHSDDDPLGLHTGGRYPSEPQENLLYFIEKNAPLLAPWQREIVRIVRKLAQYFYPQRQTQVMNEGWACFWHYTLMNRLYDEGKVDEGLMLEFLQSHAAVINQPGFDSPYYSGLNPYALGFAIFMDIKRICDAPTAEDREWFPDIAGSPWRETLEFAMRNFKDESFIQQFLSPKVIRDLKLFLIVDDDQVEMLEVAAIHDDRGYKRIREALSSQYALSVREPNIQVVEAAIRGDRSLTLHHIQDSRRPLGRSVYPVIRHLQQLWGFPVHLVSMEDGKVTRRYHWPVEEESKGAG
;
A
#
# COMPACT_ATOMS: atom_id res chain seq x y z
N HIS A 1 -7.00 15.86 -5.76
CA HIS A 1 -6.32 17.16 -5.62
C HIS A 1 -7.21 18.21 -4.97
N TRP A 2 -8.41 18.43 -5.48
CA TRP A 2 -9.34 19.41 -4.93
C TRP A 2 -9.84 19.10 -3.52
N SER A 3 -10.13 17.85 -3.22
CA SER A 3 -10.50 17.45 -1.87
C SER A 3 -9.36 17.65 -0.88
N PHE A 4 -8.12 17.37 -1.29
CA PHE A 4 -6.92 17.58 -0.49
C PHE A 4 -6.67 19.09 -0.24
N GLY A 5 -6.79 19.92 -1.27
CA GLY A 5 -6.66 21.38 -1.15
C GLY A 5 -7.74 22.01 -0.25
N LYS A 6 -9.00 21.56 -0.37
CA LYS A 6 -10.09 22.02 0.51
C LYS A 6 -9.87 21.56 1.96
N GLN A 7 -9.43 20.34 2.15
CA GLN A 7 -9.10 19.82 3.47
C GLN A 7 -7.92 20.56 4.08
N PHE A 8 -6.88 20.85 3.30
CA PHE A 8 -5.75 21.67 3.73
C PHE A 8 -6.19 23.06 4.20
N LEU A 9 -7.01 23.78 3.40
CA LEU A 9 -7.53 25.09 3.76
C LEU A 9 -8.42 25.03 5.01
N SER A 10 -9.24 24.01 5.16
CA SER A 10 -10.08 23.81 6.35
C SER A 10 -9.23 23.57 7.59
N VAL A 11 -8.20 22.74 7.48
CA VAL A 11 -7.25 22.43 8.55
C VAL A 11 -6.41 23.66 8.91
N GLU A 12 -5.92 24.40 7.92
CA GLU A 12 -5.21 25.66 8.12
C GLU A 12 -6.06 26.71 8.85
N GLN A 13 -7.34 26.84 8.47
CA GLN A 13 -8.27 27.76 9.15
C GLN A 13 -8.57 27.31 10.58
N ALA A 14 -8.72 26.00 10.82
CA ALA A 14 -8.93 25.46 12.16
C ALA A 14 -7.71 25.72 13.05
N TYR A 15 -6.51 25.55 12.50
CA TYR A 15 -5.26 25.87 13.18
C TYR A 15 -5.14 27.36 13.51
N LYS A 16 -5.34 28.25 12.55
CA LYS A 16 -5.33 29.72 12.76
C LYS A 16 -6.34 30.20 13.78
N ARG A 17 -7.42 29.43 14.01
CA ARG A 17 -8.43 29.69 15.06
C ARG A 17 -8.09 29.08 16.42
N GLY A 18 -6.91 28.43 16.57
CA GLY A 18 -6.53 27.73 17.79
C GLY A 18 -7.38 26.49 18.12
N GLN A 19 -8.11 25.97 17.14
CA GLN A 19 -8.99 24.81 17.30
C GLN A 19 -8.25 23.47 17.14
N MET A 20 -6.97 23.53 16.71
CA MET A 20 -6.10 22.36 16.55
C MET A 20 -4.75 22.67 17.20
N GLY A 21 -4.40 21.89 18.22
CA GLY A 21 -3.13 21.97 18.93
C GLY A 21 -2.07 21.02 18.37
N LEU A 22 -2.03 20.77 17.07
CA LEU A 22 -1.05 19.89 16.43
C LEU A 22 0.14 20.70 15.94
N ALA A 23 1.33 20.24 16.30
CA ALA A 23 2.57 20.65 15.66
C ALA A 23 2.57 20.08 14.24
N TYR A 24 2.22 20.90 13.27
CA TYR A 24 2.31 20.48 11.89
C TYR A 24 3.76 20.38 11.45
N GLU A 25 4.09 19.23 10.91
CA GLU A 25 5.32 18.99 10.20
C GLU A 25 5.01 18.40 8.82
N LEU A 26 5.83 18.70 7.86
CA LEU A 26 5.86 18.02 6.58
C LEU A 26 7.23 17.41 6.41
N VAL A 27 7.32 16.09 6.36
CA VAL A 27 8.58 15.38 6.18
C VAL A 27 8.58 14.70 4.81
N ILE A 28 9.58 15.04 3.98
CA ILE A 28 9.74 14.46 2.65
C ILE A 28 10.90 13.46 2.69
N ASN A 29 10.62 12.21 2.38
CA ASN A 29 11.65 11.18 2.23
C ASN A 29 12.46 11.42 0.95
N SER A 30 13.36 12.39 1.00
CA SER A 30 14.32 12.74 -0.03
C SER A 30 15.75 12.45 0.45
N ASN A 31 16.75 12.73 -0.37
CA ASN A 31 18.15 12.64 0.03
C ASN A 31 18.87 13.98 -0.25
N PRO A 32 19.16 14.80 0.78
CA PRO A 32 18.83 14.60 2.21
C PRO A 32 17.30 14.66 2.46
N CYS A 33 16.86 14.05 3.58
CA CYS A 33 15.48 14.17 4.04
C CYS A 33 15.16 15.63 4.43
N ILE A 34 14.02 16.14 4.01
CA ILE A 34 13.61 17.52 4.24
C ILE A 34 12.42 17.53 5.19
N ALA A 35 12.51 18.33 6.25
CA ALA A 35 11.41 18.60 7.16
C ALA A 35 11.07 20.10 7.14
N TYR A 36 9.78 20.41 6.95
CA TYR A 36 9.25 21.76 7.09
C TYR A 36 8.56 21.88 8.45
N LEU A 37 8.99 22.84 9.24
CA LEU A 37 8.43 23.12 10.55
C LEU A 37 7.60 24.41 10.47
N MET A 38 6.53 24.49 11.26
CA MET A 38 5.72 25.70 11.33
C MET A 38 6.42 26.75 12.19
N GLU A 39 6.45 27.99 11.71
CA GLU A 39 7.07 29.12 12.38
C GLU A 39 6.36 29.45 13.72
N GLU A 40 5.04 29.21 13.76
CA GLU A 40 4.21 29.48 14.95
C GLU A 40 4.35 28.46 16.08
N ASN A 41 5.07 27.35 15.86
CA ASN A 41 5.34 26.38 16.92
C ASN A 41 6.17 27.00 18.04
N THR A 42 5.80 26.72 19.29
CA THR A 42 6.62 27.10 20.45
C THR A 42 8.01 26.46 20.36
N LEU A 43 8.99 26.98 21.12
CA LEU A 43 10.34 26.41 21.14
C LEU A 43 10.30 24.91 21.49
N MET A 44 9.47 24.53 22.47
CA MET A 44 9.31 23.12 22.86
C MET A 44 8.75 22.27 21.75
N MET A 45 7.73 22.78 21.05
CA MET A 45 7.15 22.09 19.90
C MET A 45 8.15 21.98 18.75
N GLN A 46 9.00 23.01 18.52
CA GLN A 46 10.07 22.90 17.51
C GLN A 46 11.06 21.78 17.87
N VAL A 47 11.49 21.70 19.12
CA VAL A 47 12.40 20.62 19.58
C VAL A 47 11.75 19.24 19.45
N LEU A 48 10.47 19.10 19.82
CA LEU A 48 9.71 17.86 19.66
C LEU A 48 9.66 17.45 18.20
N VAL A 49 9.28 18.35 17.31
CA VAL A 49 9.14 18.09 15.88
C VAL A 49 10.50 17.75 15.26
N ILE A 50 11.58 18.43 15.64
CA ILE A 50 12.93 18.10 15.17
C ILE A 50 13.30 16.66 15.60
N ALA A 51 13.07 16.30 16.86
CA ALA A 51 13.32 14.93 17.33
C ALA A 51 12.46 13.90 16.60
N HIS A 52 11.17 14.20 16.40
CA HIS A 52 10.21 13.35 15.68
C HIS A 52 10.61 13.15 14.21
N ALA A 53 10.93 14.24 13.50
CA ALA A 53 11.31 14.19 12.09
C ALA A 53 12.70 13.59 11.85
N CYS A 54 13.73 14.04 12.59
CA CYS A 54 15.12 13.66 12.31
C CYS A 54 15.47 12.29 12.86
N TYR A 55 15.13 12.00 14.12
CA TYR A 55 15.39 10.70 14.73
C TYR A 55 14.30 9.67 14.43
N GLY A 56 13.06 10.12 14.32
CA GLY A 56 11.93 9.27 13.97
C GLY A 56 11.87 9.00 12.46
N HIS A 57 11.16 9.84 11.73
CA HIS A 57 10.84 9.60 10.32
C HIS A 57 12.07 9.42 9.43
N ASN A 58 13.09 10.28 9.55
CA ASN A 58 14.28 10.16 8.71
C ASN A 58 15.00 8.81 8.92
N SER A 59 15.20 8.38 10.19
CA SER A 59 15.85 7.10 10.46
C SER A 59 15.01 5.92 10.00
N PHE A 60 13.68 6.02 10.12
CA PHE A 60 12.74 5.02 9.63
C PHE A 60 12.80 4.88 8.10
N PHE A 61 12.73 5.99 7.39
CA PHE A 61 12.81 6.00 5.92
C PHE A 61 14.12 5.41 5.39
N LYS A 62 15.23 5.71 6.05
CA LYS A 62 16.55 5.18 5.67
C LYS A 62 16.77 3.73 6.11
N GLY A 63 16.11 3.29 7.19
CA GLY A 63 16.29 1.98 7.81
C GLY A 63 15.34 0.91 7.28
N ASN A 64 14.05 1.20 7.16
CA ASN A 64 13.04 0.20 6.85
C ASN A 64 13.16 -0.33 5.42
N TYR A 65 13.01 -1.67 5.26
CA TYR A 65 13.21 -2.37 3.99
C TYR A 65 12.24 -1.93 2.88
N LEU A 66 11.00 -1.56 3.22
CA LEU A 66 10.02 -1.13 2.22
C LEU A 66 10.44 0.18 1.54
N PHE A 67 10.90 1.16 2.33
CA PHE A 67 11.38 2.42 1.77
C PHE A 67 12.62 2.21 0.90
N ARG A 68 13.57 1.41 1.37
CA ARG A 68 14.78 1.10 0.61
C ARG A 68 14.51 0.35 -0.69
N THR A 69 13.43 -0.42 -0.73
CA THR A 69 13.08 -1.25 -1.88
C THR A 69 12.21 -0.52 -2.89
N TRP A 70 11.25 0.30 -2.41
CA TRP A 70 10.15 0.81 -3.22
C TRP A 70 10.19 2.32 -3.45
N THR A 71 11.05 3.06 -2.73
CA THR A 71 11.12 4.51 -2.81
C THR A 71 12.44 4.97 -3.42
N ASP A 72 12.37 5.81 -4.45
CA ASP A 72 13.51 6.56 -4.97
C ASP A 72 13.54 7.94 -4.29
N ALA A 73 14.29 8.01 -3.20
CA ALA A 73 14.40 9.23 -2.39
C ALA A 73 15.29 10.31 -3.03
N GLU A 74 16.17 9.94 -3.97
CA GLU A 74 17.11 10.88 -4.58
C GLU A 74 16.43 11.75 -5.64
N SER A 75 15.52 11.15 -6.41
CA SER A 75 14.89 11.85 -7.54
C SER A 75 13.54 12.49 -7.22
N ILE A 76 12.96 12.25 -6.04
CA ILE A 76 11.56 12.60 -5.78
C ILE A 76 11.28 14.10 -5.84
N VAL A 77 12.17 14.94 -5.32
CA VAL A 77 11.95 16.40 -5.28
C VAL A 77 11.92 16.96 -6.70
N ASP A 78 12.89 16.59 -7.53
CA ASP A 78 12.95 17.00 -8.92
C ASP A 78 11.76 16.45 -9.71
N TYR A 79 11.35 15.23 -9.40
CA TYR A 79 10.18 14.63 -10.02
C TYR A 79 8.89 15.36 -9.65
N LEU A 80 8.72 15.79 -8.40
CA LEU A 80 7.56 16.60 -7.98
C LEU A 80 7.53 17.96 -8.67
N VAL A 81 8.68 18.61 -8.83
CA VAL A 81 8.79 19.88 -9.58
C VAL A 81 8.44 19.67 -11.05
N PHE A 82 8.95 18.62 -11.66
CA PHE A 82 8.58 18.24 -13.03
C PHE A 82 7.07 17.99 -13.15
N ALA A 83 6.49 17.14 -12.29
CA ALA A 83 5.09 16.77 -12.31
C ALA A 83 4.18 18.01 -12.22
N ARG A 84 4.49 18.93 -11.30
CA ARG A 84 3.76 20.19 -11.14
C ARG A 84 3.78 21.04 -12.40
N LYS A 85 4.97 21.22 -13.00
CA LYS A 85 5.12 22.01 -14.24
C LYS A 85 4.37 21.35 -15.40
N TYR A 86 4.49 20.04 -15.51
CA TYR A 86 3.85 19.29 -16.60
C TYR A 86 2.32 19.35 -16.52
N ILE A 87 1.76 19.16 -15.33
CA ILE A 87 0.30 19.26 -15.11
C ILE A 87 -0.18 20.69 -15.45
N ALA A 88 0.50 21.74 -14.97
CA ALA A 88 0.14 23.12 -15.29
C ALA A 88 0.17 23.40 -16.82
N GLN A 89 1.17 22.88 -17.54
CA GLN A 89 1.23 23.00 -19.00
C GLN A 89 0.08 22.24 -19.69
N CYS A 90 -0.32 21.07 -19.14
CA CYS A 90 -1.47 20.35 -19.66
C CYS A 90 -2.78 21.10 -19.43
N GLU A 91 -2.95 21.74 -18.26
CA GLU A 91 -4.12 22.58 -17.94
C GLU A 91 -4.24 23.77 -18.90
N GLU A 92 -3.12 24.44 -19.23
CA GLU A 92 -3.09 25.54 -20.21
C GLU A 92 -3.45 25.07 -21.62
N ARG A 93 -2.97 23.89 -22.04
CA ARG A 93 -3.14 23.40 -23.42
C ARG A 93 -4.47 22.68 -23.67
N HIS A 94 -4.96 21.94 -22.70
CA HIS A 94 -6.09 21.03 -22.84
C HIS A 94 -7.29 21.42 -21.98
N GLY A 95 -7.14 22.46 -21.14
CA GLY A 95 -8.15 22.94 -20.20
C GLY A 95 -8.11 22.20 -18.85
N VAL A 96 -8.35 22.94 -17.79
CA VAL A 96 -8.32 22.44 -16.39
C VAL A 96 -9.26 21.25 -16.20
N HIS A 97 -10.48 21.34 -16.73
CA HIS A 97 -11.50 20.30 -16.57
C HIS A 97 -11.07 18.94 -17.15
N ALA A 98 -10.45 18.91 -18.33
CA ALA A 98 -9.98 17.67 -18.95
C ALA A 98 -8.84 17.03 -18.15
N VAL A 99 -7.96 17.84 -17.57
CA VAL A 99 -6.85 17.36 -16.73
C VAL A 99 -7.37 16.87 -15.39
N GLU A 100 -8.30 17.60 -14.75
CA GLU A 100 -8.93 17.16 -13.48
C GLU A 100 -9.69 15.85 -13.62
N GLN A 101 -10.48 15.67 -14.66
CA GLN A 101 -11.19 14.41 -14.93
C GLN A 101 -10.22 13.24 -15.09
N LEU A 102 -9.10 13.45 -15.77
CA LEU A 102 -8.07 12.42 -15.92
C LEU A 102 -7.40 12.09 -14.59
N LEU A 103 -7.04 13.11 -13.81
CA LEU A 103 -6.45 12.96 -12.48
C LEU A 103 -7.40 12.22 -11.53
N ASP A 104 -8.69 12.56 -11.54
CA ASP A 104 -9.70 11.89 -10.71
C ASP A 104 -9.80 10.40 -11.06
N ALA A 105 -9.81 10.07 -12.35
CA ALA A 105 -9.81 8.68 -12.79
C ALA A 105 -8.53 7.91 -12.38
N CYS A 106 -7.37 8.55 -12.49
CA CYS A 106 -6.11 7.97 -12.04
C CYS A 106 -6.07 7.77 -10.52
N HIS A 107 -6.54 8.76 -9.75
CA HIS A 107 -6.59 8.68 -8.28
C HIS A 107 -7.56 7.62 -7.77
N ALA A 108 -8.69 7.42 -8.46
CA ALA A 108 -9.61 6.32 -8.13
C ALA A 108 -8.95 4.94 -8.22
N LEU A 109 -7.89 4.82 -9.03
CA LEU A 109 -7.14 3.58 -9.28
C LEU A 109 -5.71 3.60 -8.69
N GLN A 110 -5.31 4.61 -7.94
CA GLN A 110 -3.92 4.79 -7.50
C GLN A 110 -3.38 3.59 -6.71
N ASN A 111 -4.23 2.91 -5.93
CA ASN A 111 -3.85 1.72 -5.17
C ASN A 111 -3.45 0.54 -6.07
N TYR A 112 -3.94 0.52 -7.30
CA TYR A 112 -3.61 -0.45 -8.35
C TYR A 112 -2.55 0.09 -9.32
N GLY A 113 -1.84 1.14 -8.95
CA GLY A 113 -0.70 1.69 -9.68
C GLY A 113 0.65 1.33 -9.08
N VAL A 114 0.69 0.34 -8.19
CA VAL A 114 1.87 -0.03 -7.41
C VAL A 114 2.35 -1.42 -7.80
N ASP A 115 3.67 -1.54 -8.02
CA ASP A 115 4.32 -2.82 -8.14
C ASP A 115 4.54 -3.40 -6.73
N ARG A 116 3.68 -4.32 -6.32
CA ARG A 116 3.69 -4.90 -4.97
C ARG A 116 4.80 -5.92 -4.78
N TYR A 117 5.27 -6.52 -5.87
CA TYR A 117 6.32 -7.53 -5.87
C TYR A 117 7.46 -7.08 -6.78
N LYS A 118 8.71 -7.21 -6.32
CA LYS A 118 9.88 -7.09 -7.18
C LYS A 118 9.93 -8.30 -8.11
N ARG A 119 9.24 -8.22 -9.22
CA ARG A 119 9.42 -9.17 -10.32
C ARG A 119 10.57 -8.68 -11.21
N PRO A 120 11.39 -9.59 -11.78
CA PRO A 120 12.26 -9.22 -12.89
C PRO A 120 11.41 -8.54 -13.97
N SER A 121 11.97 -7.55 -14.64
CA SER A 121 11.28 -6.93 -15.79
C SER A 121 10.82 -8.05 -16.73
N PRO A 122 9.58 -8.01 -17.25
CA PRO A 122 9.13 -8.99 -18.24
C PRO A 122 10.15 -8.98 -19.38
N ILE A 123 10.65 -10.15 -19.69
CA ILE A 123 11.55 -10.34 -20.83
C ILE A 123 10.72 -10.03 -22.07
N SER A 124 11.32 -9.38 -23.07
CA SER A 124 10.63 -9.17 -24.34
C SER A 124 10.30 -10.51 -25.00
N ALA A 125 9.26 -10.57 -25.82
CA ALA A 125 8.89 -11.79 -26.54
C ALA A 125 10.06 -12.31 -27.39
N GLU A 126 10.89 -11.41 -27.95
CA GLU A 126 12.10 -11.74 -28.70
C GLU A 126 13.20 -12.36 -27.82
N GLU A 127 13.39 -11.83 -26.61
CA GLU A 127 14.35 -12.40 -25.64
C GLU A 127 13.89 -13.75 -25.10
N GLU A 128 12.57 -13.94 -24.91
CA GLU A 128 12.01 -15.22 -24.48
C GLU A 128 12.15 -16.28 -25.57
N ALA A 129 11.84 -15.94 -26.82
CA ALA A 129 12.05 -16.82 -27.97
C ALA A 129 13.54 -17.22 -28.11
N LYS A 130 14.45 -16.24 -28.02
CA LYS A 130 15.89 -16.49 -28.06
C LYS A 130 16.38 -17.42 -26.94
N ARG A 131 15.89 -17.24 -25.71
CA ARG A 131 16.19 -18.12 -24.57
C ARG A 131 15.64 -19.53 -24.77
N GLN A 132 14.48 -19.63 -25.40
CA GLN A 132 13.87 -20.91 -25.71
C GLN A 132 14.69 -21.66 -26.78
N ASP A 133 15.12 -20.97 -27.82
CA ASP A 133 16.02 -21.50 -28.85
C ASP A 133 17.40 -21.92 -28.26
N GLU A 134 17.99 -21.08 -27.40
CA GLU A 134 19.24 -21.40 -26.71
C GLU A 134 19.09 -22.62 -25.78
N ARG A 135 17.96 -22.75 -25.10
CA ARG A 135 17.65 -23.90 -24.23
C ARG A 135 17.44 -25.18 -25.05
N GLU A 136 16.75 -25.06 -26.17
CA GLU A 136 16.53 -26.18 -27.10
C GLU A 136 17.85 -26.63 -27.75
N ALA A 137 18.68 -25.70 -28.20
CA ALA A 137 20.03 -25.98 -28.74
C ALA A 137 20.93 -26.61 -27.66
N TYR A 138 20.87 -26.13 -26.40
CA TYR A 138 21.60 -26.73 -25.29
C TYR A 138 21.14 -28.15 -25.02
N LEU A 139 19.84 -28.40 -24.97
CA LEU A 139 19.26 -29.73 -24.78
C LEU A 139 19.64 -30.69 -25.94
N GLN A 140 19.68 -30.18 -27.17
CA GLN A 140 20.10 -30.96 -28.33
C GLN A 140 21.58 -31.34 -28.27
N THR A 141 22.44 -30.49 -27.72
CA THR A 141 23.87 -30.77 -27.58
C THR A 141 24.22 -31.65 -26.39
N GLN A 142 23.39 -31.64 -25.31
CA GLN A 142 23.68 -32.36 -24.06
C GLN A 142 22.93 -33.70 -23.94
N VAL A 143 21.81 -33.86 -24.64
CA VAL A 143 21.02 -35.10 -24.61
C VAL A 143 21.43 -36.00 -25.76
N ASN A 144 22.08 -37.13 -25.43
CA ASN A 144 22.39 -38.14 -26.42
C ASN A 144 21.12 -38.63 -27.13
N MET A 145 21.13 -38.62 -28.47
CA MET A 145 19.95 -39.00 -29.29
C MET A 145 19.38 -40.41 -28.96
N LEU A 146 20.19 -41.30 -28.41
CA LEU A 146 19.80 -42.64 -27.97
C LEU A 146 18.76 -42.64 -26.82
N TRP A 147 18.60 -41.53 -26.09
CA TRP A 147 17.68 -41.39 -24.95
C TRP A 147 16.42 -40.56 -25.29
N ARG A 148 16.31 -40.11 -26.55
CA ARG A 148 15.08 -39.41 -26.97
C ARG A 148 13.93 -40.42 -27.08
N THR A 149 13.03 -40.37 -26.14
CA THR A 149 11.82 -41.21 -26.10
C THR A 149 10.64 -40.61 -26.89
N ILE A 150 10.76 -39.39 -27.39
CA ILE A 150 9.73 -38.72 -28.19
C ILE A 150 10.17 -38.73 -29.66
N PRO A 151 9.46 -39.40 -30.58
CA PRO A 151 9.75 -39.35 -32.00
C PRO A 151 9.63 -37.94 -32.55
N GLU A 152 10.56 -37.53 -33.41
CA GLU A 152 10.38 -36.29 -34.18
C GLU A 152 9.12 -36.42 -35.07
N PRO A 153 8.27 -35.36 -35.09
CA PRO A 153 7.16 -35.37 -36.02
C PRO A 153 7.72 -35.47 -37.46
N PRO A 154 7.12 -36.28 -38.34
CA PRO A 154 7.59 -36.42 -39.71
C PRO A 154 7.53 -35.08 -40.41
N ALA A 155 8.58 -34.78 -41.20
CA ALA A 155 8.69 -33.54 -41.95
C ALA A 155 7.47 -33.35 -42.83
N GLY A 156 6.68 -32.29 -42.58
CA GLY A 156 5.45 -31.97 -43.30
C GLY A 156 4.14 -32.12 -42.50
N VAL A 157 4.21 -32.55 -41.24
CA VAL A 157 3.03 -32.53 -40.36
C VAL A 157 2.96 -31.17 -39.68
N ALA A 158 1.84 -30.48 -39.87
CA ALA A 158 1.60 -29.20 -39.16
C ALA A 158 1.75 -29.38 -37.63
N PRO A 159 2.35 -28.44 -36.91
CA PRO A 159 2.51 -28.50 -35.47
C PRO A 159 1.13 -28.75 -34.82
N LEU A 160 1.11 -29.59 -33.80
CA LEU A 160 -0.09 -29.79 -32.97
C LEU A 160 -0.61 -28.46 -32.46
N PRO A 161 -1.95 -28.27 -32.34
CA PRO A 161 -2.50 -27.06 -31.73
C PRO A 161 -1.94 -26.85 -30.34
N GLY A 162 -1.06 -25.87 -30.20
CA GLY A 162 -0.30 -25.57 -28.98
C GLY A 162 1.21 -25.36 -29.19
N SER A 163 1.77 -25.59 -30.38
CA SER A 163 3.14 -25.22 -30.72
C SER A 163 3.19 -23.78 -31.24
N LEU A 164 3.88 -22.94 -30.50
CA LEU A 164 3.87 -21.48 -30.57
C LEU A 164 4.85 -20.87 -31.60
N HIS A 165 4.94 -21.37 -32.83
CA HIS A 165 5.76 -20.68 -33.83
C HIS A 165 5.13 -20.71 -35.21
N SER A 166 4.51 -19.61 -35.61
CA SER A 166 4.45 -19.20 -37.01
C SER A 166 5.28 -17.91 -37.12
N ASP A 167 6.23 -17.87 -38.02
CA ASP A 167 7.12 -16.71 -38.30
C ASP A 167 6.36 -15.42 -38.67
N ASP A 168 5.04 -15.48 -38.84
CA ASP A 168 4.18 -14.36 -39.22
C ASP A 168 3.48 -13.67 -38.03
N ASP A 169 3.70 -14.07 -36.79
CA ASP A 169 3.10 -13.43 -35.60
C ASP A 169 4.14 -13.05 -34.55
N PRO A 170 4.90 -11.98 -34.77
CA PRO A 170 5.96 -11.54 -33.84
C PRO A 170 5.44 -11.12 -32.45
N LEU A 171 4.12 -11.05 -32.26
CA LEU A 171 3.49 -10.71 -30.99
C LEU A 171 2.65 -11.86 -30.39
N GLY A 172 2.66 -13.07 -31.00
CA GLY A 172 1.87 -14.21 -30.54
C GLY A 172 0.34 -14.02 -30.65
N LEU A 173 -0.10 -13.05 -31.46
CA LEU A 173 -1.49 -12.60 -31.54
C LEU A 173 -2.34 -13.41 -32.53
N HIS A 174 -1.69 -14.25 -33.38
CA HIS A 174 -2.39 -15.08 -34.38
C HIS A 174 -2.86 -16.42 -33.85
N THR A 175 -2.30 -16.89 -32.72
CA THR A 175 -2.63 -18.21 -32.16
C THR A 175 -3.76 -18.21 -31.13
N GLY A 176 -4.65 -17.20 -31.14
CA GLY A 176 -5.75 -17.13 -30.17
C GLY A 176 -5.30 -17.01 -28.71
N GLY A 177 -4.05 -16.61 -28.49
CA GLY A 177 -3.47 -16.39 -27.17
C GLY A 177 -4.12 -15.21 -26.48
N ARG A 178 -4.45 -15.41 -25.22
CA ARG A 178 -5.00 -14.37 -24.33
C ARG A 178 -3.94 -13.31 -24.06
N TYR A 179 -4.27 -12.02 -24.24
CA TYR A 179 -3.39 -10.91 -23.88
C TYR A 179 -3.97 -10.16 -22.68
N PRO A 180 -3.19 -9.87 -21.64
CA PRO A 180 -1.81 -10.30 -21.42
C PRO A 180 -1.70 -11.81 -21.17
N SER A 181 -0.52 -12.38 -21.42
CA SER A 181 -0.25 -13.81 -21.20
C SER A 181 -0.40 -14.22 -19.74
N GLU A 182 -0.09 -13.31 -18.81
CA GLU A 182 -0.26 -13.47 -17.38
C GLU A 182 -1.14 -12.33 -16.82
N PRO A 183 -1.95 -12.60 -15.76
CA PRO A 183 -2.74 -11.57 -15.10
C PRO A 183 -1.87 -10.40 -14.59
N GLN A 184 -2.34 -9.16 -14.80
CA GLN A 184 -1.60 -7.94 -14.42
C GLN A 184 -2.28 -7.24 -13.24
N GLU A 185 -1.56 -7.10 -12.14
CA GLU A 185 -2.04 -6.45 -10.91
C GLU A 185 -1.89 -4.93 -10.96
N ASN A 186 -0.86 -4.41 -11.66
CA ASN A 186 -0.64 -2.97 -11.79
C ASN A 186 -1.50 -2.40 -12.92
N LEU A 187 -2.76 -2.06 -12.58
CA LEU A 187 -3.74 -1.57 -13.57
C LEU A 187 -3.29 -0.27 -14.24
N LEU A 188 -2.76 0.69 -13.47
CA LEU A 188 -2.32 1.96 -14.05
C LEU A 188 -1.12 1.77 -14.99
N TYR A 189 -0.20 0.85 -14.68
CA TYR A 189 0.89 0.52 -15.61
C TYR A 189 0.36 -0.12 -16.89
N PHE A 190 -0.57 -1.06 -16.75
CA PHE A 190 -1.17 -1.72 -17.91
C PHE A 190 -1.90 -0.71 -18.81
N ILE A 191 -2.68 0.21 -18.22
CA ILE A 191 -3.38 1.30 -18.93
C ILE A 191 -2.38 2.24 -19.59
N GLU A 192 -1.36 2.70 -18.85
CA GLU A 192 -0.31 3.59 -19.38
C GLU A 192 0.29 3.02 -20.67
N LYS A 193 0.53 1.70 -20.72
CA LYS A 193 1.18 1.05 -21.87
C LYS A 193 0.21 0.68 -22.99
N ASN A 194 -0.99 0.24 -22.66
CA ASN A 194 -1.84 -0.47 -23.61
C ASN A 194 -3.15 0.24 -23.96
N ALA A 195 -3.59 1.26 -23.20
CA ALA A 195 -4.86 1.93 -23.47
C ALA A 195 -4.90 2.54 -24.89
N PRO A 196 -5.84 2.16 -25.75
CA PRO A 196 -5.76 2.50 -27.18
C PRO A 196 -5.96 3.98 -27.50
N LEU A 197 -6.77 4.68 -26.70
CA LEU A 197 -7.19 6.06 -26.97
C LEU A 197 -6.45 7.13 -26.18
N LEU A 198 -5.62 6.76 -25.21
CA LEU A 198 -4.87 7.76 -24.42
C LEU A 198 -3.85 8.49 -25.30
N ALA A 199 -3.98 9.82 -25.33
CA ALA A 199 -2.99 10.68 -25.96
C ALA A 199 -1.65 10.67 -25.16
N PRO A 200 -0.52 11.04 -25.79
CA PRO A 200 0.78 11.05 -25.09
C PRO A 200 0.80 11.83 -23.77
N TRP A 201 0.13 13.01 -23.74
CA TRP A 201 0.06 13.82 -22.53
C TRP A 201 -0.76 13.15 -21.41
N GLN A 202 -1.81 12.44 -21.76
CA GLN A 202 -2.63 11.69 -20.80
C GLN A 202 -1.83 10.52 -20.19
N ARG A 203 -1.06 9.80 -21.03
CA ARG A 203 -0.17 8.70 -20.56
C ARG A 203 0.87 9.20 -19.56
N GLU A 204 1.40 10.42 -19.79
CA GLU A 204 2.37 10.99 -18.85
C GLU A 204 1.71 11.34 -17.50
N ILE A 205 0.47 11.86 -17.50
CA ILE A 205 -0.28 12.07 -16.24
C ILE A 205 -0.56 10.75 -15.51
N VAL A 206 -0.97 9.70 -16.22
CA VAL A 206 -1.13 8.36 -15.63
C VAL A 206 0.20 7.89 -15.00
N ARG A 207 1.33 8.08 -15.69
CA ARG A 207 2.66 7.76 -15.19
C ARG A 207 3.02 8.55 -13.93
N ILE A 208 2.71 9.84 -13.90
CA ILE A 208 2.94 10.70 -12.74
C ILE A 208 2.18 10.16 -11.52
N VAL A 209 0.88 9.90 -11.65
CA VAL A 209 0.08 9.37 -10.54
C VAL A 209 0.59 8.01 -10.09
N ARG A 210 0.94 7.12 -11.02
CA ARG A 210 1.50 5.80 -10.70
C ARG A 210 2.83 5.90 -9.95
N LYS A 211 3.77 6.74 -10.39
CA LYS A 211 5.05 6.93 -9.70
C LYS A 211 4.88 7.52 -8.30
N LEU A 212 3.95 8.46 -8.12
CA LEU A 212 3.64 9.00 -6.80
C LEU A 212 2.97 7.94 -5.90
N ALA A 213 2.06 7.15 -6.43
CA ALA A 213 1.47 6.03 -5.70
C ALA A 213 2.53 5.03 -5.22
N GLN A 214 3.51 4.70 -6.08
CA GLN A 214 4.65 3.85 -5.73
C GLN A 214 5.53 4.47 -4.64
N TYR A 215 5.80 5.78 -4.71
CA TYR A 215 6.57 6.50 -3.70
C TYR A 215 5.90 6.47 -2.31
N PHE A 216 4.56 6.63 -2.25
CA PHE A 216 3.80 6.61 -1.00
C PHE A 216 3.42 5.20 -0.51
N TYR A 217 3.67 4.17 -1.30
CA TYR A 217 3.30 2.80 -0.93
C TYR A 217 3.90 2.32 0.41
N PRO A 218 5.21 2.53 0.71
CA PRO A 218 5.77 2.16 1.99
C PRO A 218 5.12 2.85 3.19
N GLN A 219 4.76 4.13 3.07
CA GLN A 219 4.11 4.88 4.16
C GLN A 219 2.75 4.29 4.52
N ARG A 220 1.99 3.82 3.52
CA ARG A 220 0.70 3.16 3.76
C ARG A 220 0.80 1.80 4.43
N GLN A 221 1.96 1.15 4.35
CA GLN A 221 2.23 -0.17 4.93
C GLN A 221 2.90 -0.09 6.31
N THR A 222 3.29 1.09 6.73
CA THR A 222 4.11 1.30 7.93
C THR A 222 3.64 2.47 8.78
N GLN A 223 2.38 2.85 8.71
CA GLN A 223 1.85 4.00 9.44
C GLN A 223 2.02 3.83 10.95
N VAL A 224 1.63 2.67 11.51
CA VAL A 224 1.76 2.37 12.94
C VAL A 224 3.22 2.36 13.36
N MET A 225 4.07 1.71 12.58
CA MET A 225 5.50 1.62 12.88
C MET A 225 6.20 2.99 12.78
N ASN A 226 5.95 3.72 11.70
CA ASN A 226 6.62 4.98 11.42
C ASN A 226 6.28 6.04 12.48
N GLU A 227 4.99 6.20 12.78
CA GLU A 227 4.53 7.14 13.81
C GLU A 227 4.93 6.68 15.23
N GLY A 228 4.81 5.39 15.51
CA GLY A 228 5.24 4.81 16.78
C GLY A 228 6.73 4.94 17.03
N TRP A 229 7.57 4.73 16.00
CA TRP A 229 9.01 4.91 16.05
C TRP A 229 9.40 6.37 16.31
N ALA A 230 8.74 7.29 15.63
CA ALA A 230 8.98 8.70 15.82
C ALA A 230 8.55 9.17 17.23
N CYS A 231 7.41 8.70 17.75
CA CYS A 231 6.98 8.94 19.12
C CYS A 231 7.95 8.35 20.15
N PHE A 232 8.43 7.13 19.93
CA PHE A 232 9.41 6.49 20.81
C PHE A 232 10.69 7.31 20.93
N TRP A 233 11.23 7.79 19.80
CA TRP A 233 12.47 8.54 19.82
C TRP A 233 12.32 9.95 20.40
N HIS A 234 11.27 10.69 20.03
CA HIS A 234 11.10 12.01 20.63
C HIS A 234 10.86 11.91 22.14
N TYR A 235 10.09 10.93 22.60
CA TYR A 235 9.89 10.69 24.03
C TYR A 235 11.19 10.31 24.72
N THR A 236 11.95 9.39 24.18
CA THR A 236 13.23 8.93 24.77
C THR A 236 14.26 10.06 24.84
N LEU A 237 14.36 10.87 23.77
CA LEU A 237 15.31 11.98 23.71
C LEU A 237 14.94 13.11 24.66
N MET A 238 13.66 13.47 24.73
CA MET A 238 13.21 14.54 25.62
C MET A 238 13.39 14.18 27.10
N ASN A 239 13.04 12.95 27.51
CA ASN A 239 13.30 12.51 28.88
C ASN A 239 14.81 12.55 29.20
N ARG A 240 15.66 12.08 28.26
CA ARG A 240 17.10 12.13 28.45
C ARG A 240 17.64 13.56 28.57
N LEU A 241 17.16 14.50 27.76
CA LEU A 241 17.54 15.91 27.84
C LEU A 241 17.12 16.54 29.17
N TYR A 242 15.97 16.15 29.70
CA TYR A 242 15.49 16.56 31.01
C TYR A 242 16.38 15.97 32.13
N ASP A 243 16.69 14.69 32.11
CA ASP A 243 17.56 14.01 33.06
C ASP A 243 18.98 14.61 33.07
N GLU A 244 19.45 15.08 31.91
CA GLU A 244 20.75 15.80 31.78
C GLU A 244 20.67 17.29 32.18
N GLY A 245 19.50 17.78 32.62
CA GLY A 245 19.29 19.17 33.03
C GLY A 245 19.34 20.19 31.89
N LYS A 246 19.14 19.76 30.66
CA LYS A 246 19.11 20.62 29.45
C LYS A 246 17.73 21.17 29.11
N VAL A 247 16.70 20.64 29.71
CA VAL A 247 15.31 21.05 29.59
C VAL A 247 14.78 21.29 30.99
N ASP A 248 14.13 22.44 31.22
CA ASP A 248 13.52 22.76 32.51
C ASP A 248 12.15 22.12 32.70
N GLU A 249 11.59 22.20 33.91
CA GLU A 249 10.31 21.58 34.27
C GLU A 249 9.15 22.13 33.45
N GLY A 250 9.17 23.43 33.14
CA GLY A 250 8.09 24.08 32.37
C GLY A 250 8.04 23.56 30.94
N LEU A 251 9.18 23.48 30.28
CA LEU A 251 9.30 22.92 28.94
C LEU A 251 8.96 21.42 28.92
N MET A 252 9.36 20.68 29.98
CA MET A 252 9.04 19.26 30.09
C MET A 252 7.53 19.01 30.27
N LEU A 253 6.85 19.86 31.04
CA LEU A 253 5.39 19.79 31.18
C LEU A 253 4.65 20.07 29.85
N GLU A 254 5.09 21.10 29.13
CA GLU A 254 4.55 21.38 27.78
C GLU A 254 4.76 20.20 26.83
N PHE A 255 5.95 19.60 26.85
CA PHE A 255 6.25 18.39 26.08
C PHE A 255 5.31 17.24 26.43
N LEU A 256 5.18 16.90 27.72
CA LEU A 256 4.36 15.78 28.16
C LEU A 256 2.89 15.98 27.80
N GLN A 257 2.37 17.23 27.90
CA GLN A 257 1.01 17.54 27.47
C GLN A 257 0.84 17.32 25.96
N SER A 258 1.77 17.80 25.15
CA SER A 258 1.72 17.65 23.71
C SER A 258 1.87 16.19 23.28
N HIS A 259 2.81 15.46 23.86
CA HIS A 259 3.01 14.04 23.63
C HIS A 259 1.76 13.23 24.00
N ALA A 260 1.19 13.47 25.19
CA ALA A 260 -0.01 12.79 25.65
C ALA A 260 -1.22 13.04 24.72
N ALA A 261 -1.34 14.24 24.15
CA ALA A 261 -2.38 14.55 23.17
C ALA A 261 -2.24 13.75 21.88
N VAL A 262 -1.00 13.57 21.39
CA VAL A 262 -0.71 12.79 20.17
C VAL A 262 -1.02 11.31 20.34
N ILE A 263 -0.61 10.71 21.47
CA ILE A 263 -0.83 9.29 21.75
C ILE A 263 -2.17 9.00 22.46
N ASN A 264 -3.06 9.98 22.56
CA ASN A 264 -4.35 9.78 23.22
C ASN A 264 -5.17 8.74 22.46
N GLN A 265 -5.61 7.69 23.18
CA GLN A 265 -6.53 6.67 22.69
C GLN A 265 -7.84 6.73 23.47
N PRO A 266 -8.89 7.35 22.92
CA PRO A 266 -10.21 7.31 23.55
C PRO A 266 -10.71 5.88 23.71
N GLY A 267 -11.42 5.59 24.80
CA GLY A 267 -12.06 4.31 25.00
C GLY A 267 -13.12 4.04 23.93
N PHE A 268 -13.42 2.77 23.70
CA PHE A 268 -14.43 2.35 22.70
C PHE A 268 -15.82 2.97 22.91
N ASP A 269 -16.18 3.22 24.17
CA ASP A 269 -17.45 3.85 24.61
C ASP A 269 -17.43 5.38 24.53
N SER A 270 -16.32 5.97 24.18
CA SER A 270 -16.19 7.43 24.07
C SER A 270 -16.81 7.95 22.79
N PRO A 271 -17.55 9.09 22.82
CA PRO A 271 -18.05 9.74 21.61
C PRO A 271 -16.92 10.27 20.69
N TYR A 272 -15.69 10.32 21.19
CA TYR A 272 -14.50 10.71 20.44
C TYR A 272 -13.74 9.52 19.86
N TYR A 273 -14.25 8.30 20.01
CA TYR A 273 -13.63 7.12 19.44
C TYR A 273 -13.77 7.12 17.91
N SER A 274 -12.65 7.18 17.19
CA SER A 274 -12.60 7.17 15.73
C SER A 274 -11.79 6.00 15.17
N GLY A 275 -11.62 4.96 15.97
CA GLY A 275 -10.75 3.83 15.69
C GLY A 275 -9.48 3.84 16.54
N LEU A 276 -8.61 2.90 16.27
CA LEU A 276 -7.35 2.77 16.99
C LEU A 276 -6.33 3.80 16.46
N ASN A 277 -5.79 4.60 17.38
CA ASN A 277 -4.78 5.61 17.06
C ASN A 277 -3.44 4.93 16.71
N PRO A 278 -2.93 5.06 15.48
CA PRO A 278 -1.68 4.43 15.07
C PRO A 278 -0.45 4.91 15.87
N TYR A 279 -0.44 6.16 16.29
CA TYR A 279 0.62 6.72 17.17
C TYR A 279 0.63 6.01 18.52
N ALA A 280 -0.53 5.88 19.16
CA ALA A 280 -0.68 5.20 20.45
C ALA A 280 -0.26 3.74 20.37
N LEU A 281 -0.76 3.00 19.35
CA LEU A 281 -0.46 1.59 19.17
C LEU A 281 1.04 1.38 18.91
N GLY A 282 1.60 2.11 17.96
CA GLY A 282 3.00 1.97 17.58
C GLY A 282 3.94 2.33 18.73
N PHE A 283 3.69 3.45 19.42
CA PHE A 283 4.44 3.87 20.59
C PHE A 283 4.39 2.82 21.71
N ALA A 284 3.18 2.32 22.03
CA ALA A 284 3.01 1.31 23.07
C ALA A 284 3.79 0.02 22.76
N ILE A 285 3.77 -0.45 21.51
CA ILE A 285 4.51 -1.66 21.11
C ILE A 285 6.03 -1.41 21.21
N PHE A 286 6.56 -0.30 20.69
CA PHE A 286 8.01 -0.03 20.79
C PHE A 286 8.49 0.14 22.25
N MET A 287 7.72 0.83 23.09
CA MET A 287 8.01 0.93 24.52
C MET A 287 7.98 -0.43 25.22
N ASP A 288 7.04 -1.30 24.82
CA ASP A 288 6.93 -2.61 25.40
C ASP A 288 8.04 -3.56 24.95
N ILE A 289 8.47 -3.50 23.69
CA ILE A 289 9.68 -4.22 23.22
C ILE A 289 10.88 -3.82 24.11
N LYS A 290 11.07 -2.52 24.33
CA LYS A 290 12.16 -2.05 25.21
C LYS A 290 12.03 -2.63 26.62
N ARG A 291 10.84 -2.61 27.20
CA ARG A 291 10.57 -3.15 28.55
C ARG A 291 10.84 -4.68 28.60
N ILE A 292 10.37 -5.44 27.60
CA ILE A 292 10.60 -6.88 27.51
C ILE A 292 12.10 -7.21 27.44
N CYS A 293 12.86 -6.38 26.73
CA CYS A 293 14.31 -6.54 26.67
C CYS A 293 14.99 -6.19 28.01
N ASP A 294 14.61 -5.08 28.65
CA ASP A 294 15.28 -4.57 29.87
C ASP A 294 14.85 -5.33 31.12
N ALA A 295 13.56 -5.63 31.29
CA ALA A 295 12.97 -6.21 32.49
C ALA A 295 11.83 -7.18 32.19
N PRO A 296 12.10 -8.35 31.58
CA PRO A 296 11.08 -9.31 31.19
C PRO A 296 10.41 -9.98 32.39
N THR A 297 9.09 -10.08 32.38
CA THR A 297 8.28 -10.90 33.29
C THR A 297 8.30 -12.39 32.89
N ALA A 298 7.65 -13.24 33.67
CA ALA A 298 7.45 -14.63 33.30
C ALA A 298 6.57 -14.77 32.04
N GLU A 299 5.49 -13.98 31.95
CA GLU A 299 4.61 -13.89 30.78
C GLU A 299 5.40 -13.46 29.52
N ASP A 300 6.29 -12.47 29.65
CA ASP A 300 7.11 -12.02 28.53
C ASP A 300 8.07 -13.10 28.03
N ARG A 301 8.65 -13.87 28.92
CA ARG A 301 9.55 -15.00 28.56
C ARG A 301 8.81 -16.13 27.85
N GLU A 302 7.54 -16.33 28.16
CA GLU A 302 6.69 -17.29 27.49
C GLU A 302 6.28 -16.80 26.09
N TRP A 303 5.85 -15.53 25.98
CA TRP A 303 5.35 -14.97 24.73
C TRP A 303 6.45 -14.52 23.76
N PHE A 304 7.60 -14.12 24.29
CA PHE A 304 8.71 -13.53 23.52
C PHE A 304 10.08 -14.09 23.96
N PRO A 305 10.27 -15.42 23.92
CA PRO A 305 11.51 -16.06 24.41
C PRO A 305 12.78 -15.51 23.72
N ASP A 306 12.67 -15.14 22.46
CA ASP A 306 13.80 -14.70 21.62
C ASP A 306 14.31 -13.30 21.97
N ILE A 307 13.44 -12.41 22.51
CA ILE A 307 13.79 -11.03 22.79
C ILE A 307 13.83 -10.69 24.28
N ALA A 308 13.30 -11.54 25.15
CA ALA A 308 13.27 -11.32 26.59
C ALA A 308 14.70 -11.29 27.18
N GLY A 309 15.15 -10.10 27.63
CA GLY A 309 16.48 -9.88 28.16
C GLY A 309 17.57 -9.64 27.10
N SER A 310 17.22 -9.47 25.83
CA SER A 310 18.14 -9.13 24.74
C SER A 310 18.50 -7.61 24.76
N PRO A 311 19.55 -7.17 24.02
CA PRO A 311 19.87 -5.75 23.89
C PRO A 311 18.73 -5.00 23.19
N TRP A 312 18.04 -4.11 23.91
CA TRP A 312 16.83 -3.46 23.42
C TRP A 312 17.02 -2.62 22.14
N ARG A 313 18.18 -1.97 21.97
CA ARG A 313 18.46 -1.14 20.79
C ARG A 313 18.52 -1.98 19.52
N GLU A 314 19.23 -3.10 19.58
CA GLU A 314 19.37 -4.02 18.47
C GLU A 314 18.02 -4.66 18.09
N THR A 315 17.23 -5.01 19.11
CA THR A 315 15.89 -5.57 18.91
C THR A 315 14.93 -4.55 18.28
N LEU A 316 14.93 -3.31 18.77
CA LEU A 316 14.12 -2.23 18.18
C LEU A 316 14.53 -1.91 16.74
N GLU A 317 15.85 -1.83 16.47
CA GLU A 317 16.34 -1.62 15.10
C GLU A 317 16.00 -2.80 14.19
N PHE A 318 16.07 -4.02 14.66
CA PHE A 318 15.66 -5.20 13.93
C PHE A 318 14.16 -5.12 13.57
N ALA A 319 13.31 -4.78 14.54
CA ALA A 319 11.88 -4.60 14.31
C ALA A 319 11.62 -3.49 13.28
N MET A 320 12.23 -2.31 13.45
CA MET A 320 12.07 -1.18 12.55
C MET A 320 12.49 -1.52 11.11
N ARG A 321 13.60 -2.24 10.93
CA ARG A 321 14.18 -2.50 9.61
C ARG A 321 13.44 -3.57 8.80
N ASN A 322 12.85 -4.57 9.46
CA ASN A 322 12.44 -5.81 8.80
C ASN A 322 10.94 -6.06 8.77
N PHE A 323 10.13 -5.19 9.38
CA PHE A 323 8.69 -5.39 9.49
C PHE A 323 7.91 -4.26 8.82
N LYS A 324 6.65 -4.56 8.49
CA LYS A 324 5.57 -3.63 8.15
C LYS A 324 4.48 -3.74 9.20
N ASP A 325 3.49 -2.87 9.23
CA ASP A 325 2.48 -2.80 10.28
C ASP A 325 1.82 -4.16 10.58
N GLU A 326 1.34 -4.87 9.54
CA GLU A 326 0.74 -6.19 9.67
C GLU A 326 1.65 -7.16 10.43
N SER A 327 2.88 -7.35 9.95
CA SER A 327 3.82 -8.30 10.53
C SER A 327 4.40 -7.81 11.87
N PHE A 328 4.52 -6.50 12.07
CA PHE A 328 4.96 -5.91 13.32
C PHE A 328 3.94 -6.14 14.44
N ILE A 329 2.66 -5.89 14.17
CA ILE A 329 1.58 -6.16 15.14
C ILE A 329 1.51 -7.66 15.43
N GLN A 330 1.57 -8.49 14.38
CA GLN A 330 1.53 -9.94 14.53
C GLN A 330 2.68 -10.47 15.39
N GLN A 331 3.86 -9.89 15.29
CA GLN A 331 5.05 -10.36 16.03
C GLN A 331 5.15 -9.76 17.43
N PHE A 332 4.86 -8.46 17.61
CA PHE A 332 5.26 -7.72 18.81
C PHE A 332 4.10 -7.20 19.68
N LEU A 333 2.85 -7.32 19.28
CA LEU A 333 1.73 -6.90 20.11
C LEU A 333 1.58 -7.87 21.30
N SER A 334 1.98 -7.43 22.49
CA SER A 334 1.99 -8.26 23.71
C SER A 334 0.64 -8.31 24.41
N PRO A 335 0.40 -9.34 25.28
CA PRO A 335 -0.74 -9.36 26.19
C PRO A 335 -0.86 -8.10 27.04
N LYS A 336 0.30 -7.55 27.51
CA LYS A 336 0.34 -6.31 28.27
C LYS A 336 -0.21 -5.13 27.47
N VAL A 337 0.26 -4.91 26.26
CA VAL A 337 -0.22 -3.80 25.41
C VAL A 337 -1.73 -3.96 25.09
N ILE A 338 -2.18 -5.19 24.85
CA ILE A 338 -3.62 -5.47 24.65
C ILE A 338 -4.43 -5.06 25.87
N ARG A 339 -3.96 -5.38 27.09
CA ARG A 339 -4.64 -4.97 28.34
C ARG A 339 -4.58 -3.46 28.57
N ASP A 340 -3.43 -2.83 28.36
CA ASP A 340 -3.22 -1.40 28.59
C ASP A 340 -4.12 -0.54 27.67
N LEU A 341 -4.24 -0.94 26.40
CA LEU A 341 -5.07 -0.28 25.41
C LEU A 341 -6.52 -0.78 25.41
N LYS A 342 -6.87 -1.71 26.32
CA LYS A 342 -8.22 -2.31 26.46
C LYS A 342 -8.77 -2.84 25.14
N LEU A 343 -7.93 -3.56 24.38
CA LEU A 343 -8.32 -4.11 23.10
C LEU A 343 -9.15 -5.38 23.29
N PHE A 344 -10.29 -5.42 22.59
CA PHE A 344 -11.18 -6.58 22.53
C PHE A 344 -11.49 -6.88 21.07
N LEU A 345 -11.78 -8.12 20.75
CA LEU A 345 -12.35 -8.46 19.45
C LEU A 345 -13.86 -8.39 19.55
N ILE A 346 -14.44 -7.40 18.88
CA ILE A 346 -15.87 -7.18 18.80
C ILE A 346 -16.31 -7.53 17.37
N VAL A 347 -17.37 -8.32 17.27
CA VAL A 347 -18.04 -8.64 16.01
C VAL A 347 -19.32 -7.82 15.97
N ASP A 348 -19.45 -6.99 14.96
CA ASP A 348 -20.66 -6.24 14.62
C ASP A 348 -21.31 -6.99 13.44
N ASP A 349 -22.44 -7.64 13.71
CA ASP A 349 -23.23 -8.32 12.70
C ASP A 349 -24.47 -7.45 12.39
N ASP A 350 -24.54 -6.97 11.15
CA ASP A 350 -25.66 -6.15 10.65
C ASP A 350 -27.05 -6.79 10.86
N GLN A 351 -27.13 -8.08 11.21
CA GLN A 351 -28.36 -8.81 11.47
C GLN A 351 -28.74 -8.90 12.96
N VAL A 352 -27.86 -8.44 13.85
CA VAL A 352 -28.05 -8.52 15.30
C VAL A 352 -27.91 -7.13 15.93
N GLU A 353 -28.87 -6.72 16.73
CA GLU A 353 -28.88 -5.39 17.40
C GLU A 353 -27.79 -5.23 18.49
N MET A 354 -27.11 -6.30 18.90
CA MET A 354 -26.11 -6.28 19.95
C MET A 354 -24.72 -6.63 19.44
N LEU A 355 -23.71 -5.90 19.91
CA LEU A 355 -22.30 -6.21 19.68
C LEU A 355 -21.89 -7.48 20.44
N GLU A 356 -21.25 -8.41 19.77
CA GLU A 356 -20.70 -9.61 20.38
C GLU A 356 -19.21 -9.46 20.68
N VAL A 357 -18.79 -9.72 21.92
CA VAL A 357 -17.38 -9.81 22.28
C VAL A 357 -16.87 -11.20 21.93
N ALA A 358 -16.13 -11.31 20.83
CA ALA A 358 -15.64 -12.57 20.29
C ALA A 358 -14.31 -13.05 20.93
N ALA A 359 -13.55 -12.16 21.59
CA ALA A 359 -12.33 -12.51 22.32
C ALA A 359 -12.14 -11.61 23.55
N ILE A 360 -11.74 -12.23 24.66
CA ILE A 360 -11.45 -11.59 25.94
C ILE A 360 -9.95 -11.68 26.28
N HIS A 361 -9.52 -11.12 27.42
CA HIS A 361 -8.13 -11.11 27.88
C HIS A 361 -7.74 -12.43 28.53
N ASP A 362 -7.60 -13.49 27.74
CA ASP A 362 -6.97 -14.76 28.07
C ASP A 362 -5.99 -15.17 26.96
N ASP A 363 -5.20 -16.23 27.13
CA ASP A 363 -4.15 -16.63 26.19
C ASP A 363 -4.68 -16.89 24.77
N ARG A 364 -5.88 -17.45 24.65
CA ARG A 364 -6.54 -17.66 23.38
C ARG A 364 -7.04 -16.35 22.79
N GLY A 365 -7.60 -15.50 23.62
CA GLY A 365 -8.12 -14.19 23.24
C GLY A 365 -7.01 -13.25 22.78
N TYR A 366 -5.86 -13.21 23.47
CA TYR A 366 -4.72 -12.41 23.04
C TYR A 366 -4.24 -12.80 21.63
N LYS A 367 -4.15 -14.09 21.33
CA LYS A 367 -3.79 -14.58 19.99
C LYS A 367 -4.81 -14.14 18.93
N ARG A 368 -6.10 -14.28 19.21
CA ARG A 368 -7.19 -13.85 18.32
C ARG A 368 -7.21 -12.35 18.08
N ILE A 369 -7.02 -11.56 19.16
CA ILE A 369 -6.98 -10.09 19.06
C ILE A 369 -5.78 -9.66 18.20
N ARG A 370 -4.60 -10.23 18.44
CA ARG A 370 -3.39 -9.97 17.65
C ARG A 370 -3.59 -10.30 16.17
N GLU A 371 -4.14 -11.47 15.87
CA GLU A 371 -4.43 -11.92 14.51
C GLU A 371 -5.46 -11.02 13.81
N ALA A 372 -6.56 -10.71 14.48
CA ALA A 372 -7.60 -9.85 13.94
C ALA A 372 -7.09 -8.42 13.68
N LEU A 373 -6.31 -7.86 14.62
CA LEU A 373 -5.75 -6.52 14.45
C LEU A 373 -4.70 -6.50 13.35
N SER A 374 -3.78 -7.46 13.30
CA SER A 374 -2.80 -7.53 12.21
C SER A 374 -3.45 -7.67 10.84
N SER A 375 -4.51 -8.46 10.75
CA SER A 375 -5.29 -8.63 9.52
C SER A 375 -5.91 -7.31 9.01
N GLN A 376 -6.29 -6.39 9.90
CA GLN A 376 -6.80 -5.07 9.48
C GLN A 376 -5.74 -4.24 8.75
N TYR A 377 -4.46 -4.49 8.99
CA TYR A 377 -3.34 -3.84 8.31
C TYR A 377 -2.83 -4.64 7.10
N ALA A 378 -3.34 -5.85 6.89
CA ALA A 378 -2.98 -6.65 5.72
C ALA A 378 -3.54 -6.02 4.44
N LEU A 379 -2.68 -5.91 3.42
CA LEU A 379 -3.07 -5.32 2.14
C LEU A 379 -4.19 -6.12 1.47
N SER A 380 -4.16 -7.44 1.59
CA SER A 380 -5.18 -8.36 1.05
C SER A 380 -6.58 -8.15 1.64
N VAL A 381 -6.65 -7.59 2.86
CA VAL A 381 -7.95 -7.27 3.52
C VAL A 381 -8.41 -5.85 3.18
N ARG A 382 -7.46 -4.92 3.02
CA ARG A 382 -7.77 -3.51 2.74
C ARG A 382 -8.13 -3.25 1.29
N GLU A 383 -7.54 -3.99 0.36
CA GLU A 383 -7.66 -3.75 -1.07
C GLU A 383 -8.13 -5.04 -1.79
N PRO A 384 -9.22 -4.96 -2.55
CA PRO A 384 -9.65 -6.08 -3.38
C PRO A 384 -8.54 -6.55 -4.33
N ASN A 385 -8.39 -7.86 -4.52
CA ASN A 385 -7.44 -8.42 -5.47
C ASN A 385 -8.04 -8.36 -6.88
N ILE A 386 -7.69 -7.32 -7.62
CA ILE A 386 -8.19 -7.07 -8.98
C ILE A 386 -7.02 -7.12 -9.96
N GLN A 387 -7.18 -7.91 -11.03
CA GLN A 387 -6.15 -8.13 -12.03
C GLN A 387 -6.73 -8.02 -13.43
N VAL A 388 -5.98 -7.42 -14.37
CA VAL A 388 -6.30 -7.50 -15.81
C VAL A 388 -5.97 -8.90 -16.27
N VAL A 389 -6.94 -9.55 -16.86
CA VAL A 389 -6.80 -10.92 -17.36
C VAL A 389 -6.92 -11.01 -18.88
N GLU A 390 -7.57 -10.04 -19.51
CA GLU A 390 -7.74 -10.02 -20.96
C GLU A 390 -7.99 -8.61 -21.48
N ALA A 391 -7.37 -8.29 -22.59
CA ALA A 391 -7.68 -7.11 -23.40
C ALA A 391 -7.92 -7.60 -24.83
N ALA A 392 -9.14 -7.41 -25.33
CA ALA A 392 -9.56 -7.87 -26.67
C ALA A 392 -9.03 -6.92 -27.76
N ILE A 393 -7.70 -6.80 -27.91
CA ILE A 393 -7.05 -5.78 -28.74
C ILE A 393 -7.51 -5.84 -30.20
N ARG A 394 -7.82 -7.02 -30.72
CA ARG A 394 -8.28 -7.25 -32.11
C ARG A 394 -9.78 -7.37 -32.26
N GLY A 395 -10.53 -7.43 -31.15
CA GLY A 395 -11.99 -7.49 -31.14
C GLY A 395 -12.64 -6.15 -30.90
N ASP A 396 -13.55 -6.11 -29.95
CA ASP A 396 -14.29 -4.93 -29.50
C ASP A 396 -13.45 -4.01 -28.59
N ARG A 397 -12.18 -4.37 -28.34
CA ARG A 397 -11.21 -3.68 -27.46
C ARG A 397 -11.65 -3.61 -26.00
N SER A 398 -12.58 -4.47 -25.60
CA SER A 398 -12.97 -4.57 -24.19
C SER A 398 -11.82 -5.00 -23.29
N LEU A 399 -11.90 -4.56 -22.02
CA LEU A 399 -10.95 -4.92 -20.97
C LEU A 399 -11.67 -5.81 -19.96
N THR A 400 -11.14 -7.00 -19.71
CA THR A 400 -11.66 -7.92 -18.71
C THR A 400 -10.74 -8.01 -17.51
N LEU A 401 -11.33 -7.81 -16.32
CA LEU A 401 -10.65 -7.93 -15.04
C LEU A 401 -11.28 -9.06 -14.22
N HIS A 402 -10.44 -9.71 -13.42
CA HIS A 402 -10.91 -10.61 -12.37
C HIS A 402 -10.70 -9.96 -11.00
N HIS A 403 -11.74 -10.05 -10.18
CA HIS A 403 -11.65 -9.84 -8.74
C HIS A 403 -11.60 -11.22 -8.10
N ILE A 404 -10.48 -11.53 -7.44
CA ILE A 404 -10.29 -12.78 -6.70
C ILE A 404 -10.68 -12.51 -5.25
N GLN A 405 -11.76 -13.14 -4.80
CA GLN A 405 -12.33 -12.90 -3.48
C GLN A 405 -11.66 -13.84 -2.46
N ASP A 406 -10.47 -13.44 -1.98
CA ASP A 406 -9.71 -14.21 -0.98
C ASP A 406 -10.20 -13.97 0.45
N SER A 407 -10.78 -12.80 0.73
CA SER A 407 -11.15 -12.33 2.07
C SER A 407 -12.62 -12.50 2.40
N ARG A 408 -13.38 -13.23 1.61
CA ARG A 408 -14.84 -13.43 1.73
C ARG A 408 -15.67 -12.14 1.71
N ARG A 409 -15.08 -11.00 1.36
CA ARG A 409 -15.78 -9.72 1.24
C ARG A 409 -16.14 -9.46 -0.22
N PRO A 410 -17.43 -9.38 -0.56
CA PRO A 410 -17.84 -8.98 -1.89
C PRO A 410 -17.50 -7.52 -2.15
N LEU A 411 -17.38 -7.16 -3.44
CA LEU A 411 -17.21 -5.76 -3.82
C LEU A 411 -18.45 -4.94 -3.43
N GLY A 412 -18.22 -3.79 -2.79
CA GLY A 412 -19.28 -2.88 -2.39
C GLY A 412 -19.89 -2.10 -3.56
N ARG A 413 -20.87 -1.22 -3.26
CA ARG A 413 -21.55 -0.39 -4.28
C ARG A 413 -20.61 0.59 -5.00
N SER A 414 -19.47 0.93 -4.41
CA SER A 414 -18.42 1.78 -5.02
C SER A 414 -17.75 1.17 -6.25
N VAL A 415 -18.01 -0.09 -6.58
CA VAL A 415 -17.46 -0.75 -7.77
C VAL A 415 -17.86 -0.02 -9.06
N TYR A 416 -19.09 0.44 -9.20
CA TYR A 416 -19.58 1.10 -10.43
C TYR A 416 -18.89 2.43 -10.72
N PRO A 417 -18.74 3.37 -9.78
CA PRO A 417 -17.93 4.58 -10.00
C PRO A 417 -16.49 4.26 -10.42
N VAL A 418 -15.86 3.25 -9.79
CA VAL A 418 -14.48 2.87 -10.10
C VAL A 418 -14.35 2.26 -11.50
N ILE A 419 -15.26 1.37 -11.90
CA ILE A 419 -15.26 0.80 -13.27
C ILE A 419 -15.50 1.90 -14.33
N ARG A 420 -16.33 2.89 -14.03
CA ARG A 420 -16.52 4.04 -14.91
C ARG A 420 -15.23 4.82 -15.12
N HIS A 421 -14.46 5.09 -14.05
CA HIS A 421 -13.14 5.73 -14.17
C HIS A 421 -12.16 4.85 -14.97
N LEU A 422 -12.19 3.56 -14.75
CA LEU A 422 -11.37 2.62 -15.51
C LEU A 422 -11.71 2.65 -17.01
N GLN A 423 -13.02 2.63 -17.34
CA GLN A 423 -13.49 2.74 -18.73
C GLN A 423 -13.10 4.08 -19.36
N GLN A 424 -13.17 5.18 -18.60
CA GLN A 424 -12.72 6.51 -19.05
C GLN A 424 -11.23 6.49 -19.45
N LEU A 425 -10.38 5.80 -18.70
CA LEU A 425 -8.96 5.65 -19.00
C LEU A 425 -8.71 4.66 -20.14
N TRP A 426 -9.44 3.57 -20.20
CA TRP A 426 -9.27 2.54 -21.23
C TRP A 426 -9.86 2.95 -22.58
N GLY A 427 -11.02 3.62 -22.57
CA GLY A 427 -11.72 4.13 -23.75
C GLY A 427 -12.75 3.17 -24.37
N PHE A 428 -12.83 1.92 -23.92
CA PHE A 428 -13.70 0.87 -24.41
C PHE A 428 -14.43 0.15 -23.26
N PRO A 429 -15.38 -0.75 -23.53
CA PRO A 429 -16.11 -1.47 -22.47
C PRO A 429 -15.18 -2.19 -21.50
N VAL A 430 -15.58 -2.18 -20.22
CA VAL A 430 -14.84 -2.84 -19.13
C VAL A 430 -15.74 -3.85 -18.44
N HIS A 431 -15.24 -5.06 -18.30
CA HIS A 431 -15.88 -6.16 -17.60
C HIS A 431 -15.09 -6.54 -16.37
N LEU A 432 -15.75 -6.64 -15.22
CA LEU A 432 -15.16 -7.13 -13.98
C LEU A 432 -15.92 -8.35 -13.51
N VAL A 433 -15.21 -9.45 -13.33
CA VAL A 433 -15.78 -10.75 -12.91
C VAL A 433 -15.25 -11.06 -11.51
N SER A 434 -16.14 -11.11 -10.52
CA SER A 434 -15.82 -11.60 -9.18
C SER A 434 -15.82 -13.12 -9.18
N MET A 435 -14.77 -13.68 -8.57
CA MET A 435 -14.55 -15.13 -8.46
C MET A 435 -14.25 -15.50 -7.00
N GLU A 436 -14.84 -16.60 -6.55
CA GLU A 436 -14.58 -17.23 -5.25
C GLU A 436 -14.37 -18.72 -5.47
N ASP A 437 -13.28 -19.28 -4.99
CA ASP A 437 -12.88 -20.68 -5.20
C ASP A 437 -12.94 -21.12 -6.69
N GLY A 438 -12.51 -20.22 -7.57
CA GLY A 438 -12.52 -20.47 -9.02
C GLY A 438 -13.91 -20.39 -9.70
N LYS A 439 -14.97 -20.09 -8.95
CA LYS A 439 -16.33 -19.93 -9.48
C LYS A 439 -16.70 -18.46 -9.60
N VAL A 440 -17.40 -18.13 -10.70
CA VAL A 440 -17.92 -16.78 -10.89
C VAL A 440 -19.08 -16.52 -9.92
N THR A 441 -18.94 -15.51 -9.07
CA THR A 441 -19.97 -15.09 -8.11
C THR A 441 -20.77 -13.90 -8.62
N ARG A 442 -20.11 -12.94 -9.31
CA ARG A 442 -20.76 -11.74 -9.82
C ARG A 442 -20.05 -11.18 -11.05
N ARG A 443 -20.82 -10.52 -11.93
CA ARG A 443 -20.31 -9.80 -13.10
C ARG A 443 -20.73 -8.34 -13.03
N TYR A 444 -19.80 -7.45 -13.38
CA TYR A 444 -20.03 -6.03 -13.51
C TYR A 444 -19.53 -5.59 -14.89
N HIS A 445 -20.18 -4.65 -15.51
CA HIS A 445 -19.76 -4.10 -16.80
C HIS A 445 -20.07 -2.60 -16.88
N TRP A 446 -19.30 -1.92 -17.70
CA TRP A 446 -19.52 -0.51 -18.00
C TRP A 446 -19.12 -0.23 -19.45
N PRO A 447 -19.91 0.54 -20.25
CA PRO A 447 -21.22 1.11 -19.86
C PRO A 447 -22.26 0.05 -19.51
N VAL A 448 -23.18 0.39 -18.63
CA VAL A 448 -24.33 -0.47 -18.33
C VAL A 448 -25.17 -0.59 -19.58
N GLU A 449 -25.43 -1.81 -20.06
CA GLU A 449 -26.38 -2.02 -21.16
C GLU A 449 -27.75 -1.50 -20.67
N GLU A 450 -28.30 -0.50 -21.35
CA GLU A 450 -29.70 -0.16 -21.17
C GLU A 450 -30.52 -1.39 -21.60
N GLU A 451 -31.16 -2.03 -20.61
CA GLU A 451 -32.19 -3.01 -20.95
C GLU A 451 -33.13 -2.33 -21.94
N SER A 452 -33.12 -2.78 -23.19
CA SER A 452 -34.10 -2.37 -24.18
C SER A 452 -35.45 -2.67 -23.56
N LYS A 453 -36.15 -1.65 -23.05
CA LYS A 453 -37.54 -1.75 -22.69
C LYS A 453 -38.23 -2.20 -23.93
N GLY A 454 -38.48 -3.51 -24.00
CA GLY A 454 -39.22 -4.12 -25.07
C GLY A 454 -40.51 -3.35 -25.29
N ALA A 455 -40.66 -2.81 -26.46
CA ALA A 455 -41.93 -2.35 -26.97
C ALA A 455 -42.87 -3.57 -26.96
N GLY A 456 -43.78 -3.60 -26.01
CA GLY A 456 -44.91 -4.47 -25.94
C GLY A 456 -46.16 -3.61 -25.89
#